data_32ef943619b9f25630b15ee98ee711f2
#
_entry.id   32ef943619b9f25630b15ee98ee711f2
#
_cell.length_a   1.000
_cell.length_b   1.000
_cell.length_c   1.000
_cell.angle_alpha   90.00
_cell.angle_beta   90.00
_cell.angle_gamma   90.00
#
_symmetry.space_group_name_H-M   'P 1'
#
loop_
_entity.id
_entity.type
_entity.pdbx_description
1 polymer ?
#
loop_
_entity_poly.entity_id
_entity_poly.type
_entity_poly.pdbx_seq_one_letter_code
_entity_poly.pdbx_strand_id
1 'polypeptide(L)'
;RFLQVSTDEVYGSLGPTGAFTEETPLQPNSPYAASKAAADLLVRAAHHTHGLPTLITRCSNNYGPYQFPEKLIPLFVTNALADQPLPLYGDGRQVRDWIHVEDHCRGVDLVLRQGKVGEVYNLGGGNERENVEIAELILDALGKPRSLVRHVTDRLGHDRRYAIDARKIERELG
;
A
#
# COMPACT_ATOMS: atom_id res chain seq x y z
N ARG A 1 -0.30 -10.22 22.49
CA ARG A 1 0.17 -10.31 21.10
C ARG A 1 0.75 -8.97 20.65
N PHE A 2 1.70 -9.01 19.75
CA PHE A 2 2.25 -7.83 19.07
C PHE A 2 2.01 -7.96 17.57
N LEU A 3 1.42 -6.95 16.95
CA LEU A 3 1.19 -6.92 15.51
C LEU A 3 1.97 -5.76 14.89
N GLN A 4 2.84 -6.07 13.93
CA GLN A 4 3.56 -5.10 13.11
C GLN A 4 2.73 -4.77 11.87
N VAL A 5 2.33 -3.52 11.73
CA VAL A 5 1.74 -3.01 10.49
C VAL A 5 2.87 -2.60 9.54
N SER A 6 3.03 -3.34 8.45
CA SER A 6 4.05 -3.14 7.42
C SER A 6 3.41 -2.71 6.09
N THR A 7 4.13 -2.86 5.00
CA THR A 7 3.76 -2.38 3.67
C THR A 7 4.17 -3.39 2.59
N ASP A 8 3.49 -3.41 1.47
CA ASP A 8 3.85 -4.16 0.26
C ASP A 8 5.16 -3.67 -0.37
N GLU A 9 5.57 -2.43 -0.13
CA GLU A 9 6.83 -1.88 -0.63
C GLU A 9 8.08 -2.68 -0.17
N VAL A 10 7.96 -3.47 0.90
CA VAL A 10 9.07 -4.33 1.37
C VAL A 10 9.43 -5.43 0.39
N TYR A 11 8.52 -5.80 -0.51
CA TYR A 11 8.75 -6.82 -1.54
C TYR A 11 9.55 -6.30 -2.74
N GLY A 12 9.61 -4.98 -2.95
CA GLY A 12 10.23 -4.36 -4.11
C GLY A 12 9.26 -4.14 -5.26
N SER A 13 9.76 -4.08 -6.51
CA SER A 13 8.95 -3.80 -7.68
C SER A 13 8.52 -5.06 -8.42
N LEU A 14 7.24 -5.13 -8.82
CA LEU A 14 6.73 -6.17 -9.70
C LEU A 14 6.96 -5.84 -11.18
N GLY A 15 7.06 -6.90 -12.00
CA GLY A 15 6.86 -6.81 -13.44
C GLY A 15 5.38 -6.55 -13.81
N PRO A 16 5.04 -6.67 -15.10
CA PRO A 16 3.71 -6.34 -15.60
C PRO A 16 2.61 -7.30 -15.11
N THR A 17 2.97 -8.47 -14.60
CA THR A 17 2.04 -9.52 -14.16
C THR A 17 2.42 -10.09 -12.80
N GLY A 18 1.53 -10.87 -12.20
CA GLY A 18 1.72 -11.52 -10.91
C GLY A 18 1.35 -10.63 -9.73
N ALA A 19 1.49 -11.18 -8.53
CA ALA A 19 1.27 -10.50 -7.26
C ALA A 19 2.25 -11.06 -6.22
N PHE A 20 2.65 -10.23 -5.25
CA PHE A 20 3.46 -10.66 -4.13
C PHE A 20 2.64 -11.53 -3.17
N THR A 21 3.19 -12.66 -2.79
CA THR A 21 2.66 -13.50 -1.70
C THR A 21 3.49 -13.28 -0.44
N GLU A 22 3.04 -13.81 0.69
CA GLU A 22 3.79 -13.74 1.94
C GLU A 22 5.14 -14.47 1.89
N GLU A 23 5.29 -15.40 0.94
CA GLU A 23 6.55 -16.16 0.68
C GLU A 23 7.54 -15.37 -0.20
N THR A 24 7.12 -14.26 -0.80
CA THR A 24 7.99 -13.45 -1.67
C THR A 24 9.16 -12.87 -0.85
N PRO A 25 10.41 -13.01 -1.33
CA PRO A 25 11.57 -12.40 -0.67
C PRO A 25 11.46 -10.88 -0.54
N LEU A 26 11.98 -10.33 0.56
CA LEU A 26 12.03 -8.88 0.77
C LEU A 26 13.16 -8.27 -0.07
N GLN A 27 12.82 -7.32 -0.94
CA GLN A 27 13.76 -6.61 -1.84
C GLN A 27 13.43 -5.11 -1.91
N PRO A 28 13.44 -4.38 -0.77
CA PRO A 28 13.03 -2.98 -0.72
C PRO A 28 13.94 -2.07 -1.55
N ASN A 29 13.36 -1.14 -2.33
CA ASN A 29 14.08 -0.24 -3.23
C ASN A 29 14.19 1.20 -2.69
N SER A 30 13.60 1.51 -1.54
CA SER A 30 13.67 2.83 -0.92
C SER A 30 14.14 2.75 0.54
N PRO A 31 14.71 3.84 1.11
CA PRO A 31 15.05 3.87 2.54
C PRO A 31 13.85 3.60 3.45
N TYR A 32 12.65 4.09 3.09
CA TYR A 32 11.42 3.80 3.81
C TYR A 32 11.11 2.29 3.78
N ALA A 33 11.05 1.70 2.60
CA ALA A 33 10.75 0.27 2.45
C ALA A 33 11.81 -0.58 3.17
N ALA A 34 13.10 -0.21 3.10
CA ALA A 34 14.16 -0.88 3.82
C ALA A 34 13.98 -0.81 5.35
N SER A 35 13.57 0.34 5.89
CA SER A 35 13.30 0.48 7.32
C SER A 35 12.13 -0.39 7.78
N LYS A 36 11.08 -0.50 6.97
CA LYS A 36 9.92 -1.36 7.24
C LYS A 36 10.29 -2.86 7.14
N ALA A 37 11.09 -3.25 6.15
CA ALA A 37 11.61 -4.61 6.03
C ALA A 37 12.50 -4.99 7.23
N ALA A 38 13.35 -4.06 7.69
CA ALA A 38 14.15 -4.27 8.89
C ALA A 38 13.27 -4.49 10.13
N ALA A 39 12.19 -3.70 10.30
CA ALA A 39 11.22 -3.90 11.38
C ALA A 39 10.54 -5.27 11.31
N ASP A 40 10.12 -5.73 10.11
CA ASP A 40 9.54 -7.05 9.90
C ASP A 40 10.52 -8.16 10.34
N LEU A 41 11.79 -8.04 9.94
CA LEU A 41 12.83 -9.01 10.32
C LEU A 41 13.11 -9.03 11.83
N LEU A 42 13.11 -7.87 12.50
CA LEU A 42 13.25 -7.79 13.95
C LEU A 42 12.08 -8.45 14.68
N VAL A 43 10.86 -8.21 14.22
CA VAL A 43 9.63 -8.83 14.78
C VAL A 43 9.67 -10.35 14.60
N ARG A 44 10.05 -10.82 13.40
CA ARG A 44 10.26 -12.25 13.13
C ARG A 44 11.33 -12.85 14.04
N ALA A 45 12.47 -12.19 14.19
CA ALA A 45 13.55 -12.65 15.07
C ALA A 45 13.11 -12.72 16.53
N ALA A 46 12.35 -11.73 17.01
CA ALA A 46 11.81 -11.73 18.37
C ALA A 46 10.88 -12.92 18.64
N HIS A 47 10.09 -13.32 17.64
CA HIS A 47 9.28 -14.54 17.71
C HIS A 47 10.16 -15.79 17.82
N HIS A 48 11.09 -15.96 16.87
CA HIS A 48 11.92 -17.17 16.79
C HIS A 48 12.89 -17.32 17.98
N THR A 49 13.44 -16.21 18.47
CA THR A 49 14.46 -16.25 19.55
C THR A 49 13.82 -16.31 20.95
N HIS A 50 12.72 -15.58 21.13
CA HIS A 50 12.14 -15.36 22.46
C HIS A 50 10.73 -15.91 22.63
N GLY A 51 10.14 -16.51 21.58
CA GLY A 51 8.78 -17.02 21.60
C GLY A 51 7.70 -15.93 21.73
N LEU A 52 8.02 -14.66 21.41
CA LEU A 52 7.04 -13.59 21.52
C LEU A 52 5.88 -13.84 20.54
N PRO A 53 4.62 -13.64 20.97
CA PRO A 53 3.45 -13.87 20.13
C PRO A 53 3.26 -12.71 19.15
N THR A 54 4.05 -12.71 18.07
CA THR A 54 4.07 -11.67 17.05
C THR A 54 3.28 -12.04 15.81
N LEU A 55 2.83 -11.04 15.08
CA LEU A 55 2.14 -11.08 13.79
C LEU A 55 2.64 -9.93 12.93
N ILE A 56 2.60 -10.09 11.61
CA ILE A 56 2.93 -9.03 10.67
C ILE A 56 1.81 -8.91 9.65
N THR A 57 1.36 -7.69 9.35
CA THR A 57 0.52 -7.42 8.19
C THR A 57 1.28 -6.56 7.19
N ARG A 58 1.16 -6.86 5.90
CA ARG A 58 1.68 -6.05 4.80
C ARG A 58 0.52 -5.58 3.95
N CYS A 59 0.30 -4.27 3.91
CA CYS A 59 -0.85 -3.71 3.21
C CYS A 59 -0.46 -3.00 1.93
N SER A 60 -1.41 -2.97 1.00
CA SER A 60 -1.39 -2.11 -0.17
C SER A 60 -1.70 -0.64 0.17
N ASN A 61 -1.82 0.22 -0.84
CA ASN A 61 -2.04 1.65 -0.63
C ASN A 61 -3.40 1.93 0.00
N ASN A 62 -3.38 2.50 1.20
CA ASN A 62 -4.60 2.90 1.89
C ASN A 62 -5.16 4.20 1.34
N TYR A 63 -6.51 4.32 1.33
CA TYR A 63 -7.22 5.57 1.10
C TYR A 63 -8.46 5.65 1.97
N GLY A 64 -8.98 6.85 2.16
CA GLY A 64 -10.22 7.06 2.91
C GLY A 64 -10.19 8.30 3.81
N PRO A 65 -11.21 8.47 4.67
CA PRO A 65 -11.31 9.59 5.59
C PRO A 65 -10.08 9.75 6.48
N TYR A 66 -9.71 11.00 6.76
CA TYR A 66 -8.57 11.39 7.60
C TYR A 66 -7.19 11.00 7.06
N GLN A 67 -7.09 10.59 5.79
CA GLN A 67 -5.78 10.37 5.18
C GLN A 67 -4.96 11.67 5.16
N PHE A 68 -3.66 11.54 5.44
CA PHE A 68 -2.75 12.69 5.50
C PHE A 68 -2.73 13.47 4.16
N PRO A 69 -2.86 14.81 4.19
CA PRO A 69 -3.13 15.62 2.99
C PRO A 69 -2.05 15.59 1.90
N GLU A 70 -0.82 15.17 2.22
CA GLU A 70 0.27 15.04 1.23
C GLU A 70 0.15 13.77 0.36
N LYS A 71 -0.70 12.82 0.74
CA LYS A 71 -0.90 11.59 -0.03
C LYS A 71 -1.70 11.88 -1.29
N LEU A 72 -1.49 11.06 -2.34
CA LEU A 72 -2.00 11.29 -3.69
C LEU A 72 -3.49 11.66 -3.73
N ILE A 73 -4.35 10.84 -3.17
CA ILE A 73 -5.81 11.06 -3.25
C ILE A 73 -6.24 12.35 -2.55
N PRO A 74 -5.94 12.59 -1.25
CA PRO A 74 -6.36 13.82 -0.60
C PRO A 74 -5.70 15.07 -1.19
N LEU A 75 -4.43 14.99 -1.62
CA LEU A 75 -3.76 16.09 -2.30
C LEU A 75 -4.49 16.46 -3.60
N PHE A 76 -4.80 15.46 -4.43
CA PHE A 76 -5.46 15.70 -5.71
C PHE A 76 -6.89 16.21 -5.52
N VAL A 77 -7.64 15.69 -4.57
CA VAL A 77 -8.98 16.20 -4.21
C VAL A 77 -8.91 17.66 -3.77
N THR A 78 -8.00 17.98 -2.84
CA THR A 78 -7.84 19.34 -2.32
C THR A 78 -7.45 20.32 -3.41
N ASN A 79 -6.47 19.95 -4.24
CA ASN A 79 -6.01 20.79 -5.35
C ASN A 79 -7.12 20.97 -6.40
N ALA A 80 -7.82 19.91 -6.78
CA ALA A 80 -8.92 19.99 -7.75
C ALA A 80 -10.05 20.91 -7.27
N LEU A 81 -10.44 20.83 -5.99
CA LEU A 81 -11.45 21.72 -5.40
C LEU A 81 -11.03 23.18 -5.44
N ALA A 82 -9.73 23.44 -5.29
CA ALA A 82 -9.15 24.79 -5.33
C ALA A 82 -8.73 25.25 -6.75
N ASP A 83 -9.05 24.49 -7.81
CA ASP A 83 -8.61 24.70 -9.19
C ASP A 83 -7.08 24.82 -9.34
N GLN A 84 -6.34 24.09 -8.47
CA GLN A 84 -4.89 24.03 -8.47
C GLN A 84 -4.40 22.81 -9.26
N PRO A 85 -3.16 22.84 -9.80
CA PRO A 85 -2.58 21.70 -10.52
C PRO A 85 -2.47 20.45 -9.68
N LEU A 86 -2.74 19.29 -10.31
CA LEU A 86 -2.52 17.95 -9.76
C LEU A 86 -1.13 17.45 -10.20
N PRO A 87 -0.11 17.44 -9.32
CA PRO A 87 1.24 17.05 -9.71
C PRO A 87 1.34 15.52 -9.87
N LEU A 88 1.37 15.06 -11.10
CA LEU A 88 1.48 13.66 -11.46
C LEU A 88 2.94 13.30 -11.79
N TYR A 89 3.55 12.42 -11.01
CA TYR A 89 4.94 12.02 -11.17
C TYR A 89 5.17 11.21 -12.47
N GLY A 90 6.22 11.57 -13.22
CA GLY A 90 6.63 10.88 -14.45
C GLY A 90 5.50 10.83 -15.48
N ASP A 91 5.23 9.63 -16.02
CA ASP A 91 4.15 9.38 -16.98
C ASP A 91 2.79 9.07 -16.29
N GLY A 92 2.77 8.98 -14.96
CA GLY A 92 1.58 8.68 -14.18
C GLY A 92 1.11 7.22 -14.23
N ARG A 93 1.88 6.33 -14.89
CA ARG A 93 1.50 4.93 -15.07
C ARG A 93 2.05 3.99 -14.01
N GLN A 94 2.48 4.51 -12.86
CA GLN A 94 2.78 3.68 -11.71
C GLN A 94 1.47 3.05 -11.21
N VAL A 95 1.45 1.72 -11.11
CA VAL A 95 0.28 0.95 -10.68
C VAL A 95 0.34 0.73 -9.17
N ARG A 96 -0.78 0.98 -8.50
CA ARG A 96 -0.96 0.73 -7.08
C ARG A 96 -2.24 -0.06 -6.86
N ASP A 97 -2.21 -0.98 -5.92
CA ASP A 97 -3.41 -1.60 -5.37
C ASP A 97 -3.95 -0.72 -4.25
N TRP A 98 -5.26 -0.45 -4.26
CA TRP A 98 -5.90 0.48 -3.34
C TRP A 98 -6.87 -0.23 -2.42
N ILE A 99 -6.68 -0.09 -1.11
CA ILE A 99 -7.56 -0.62 -0.07
C ILE A 99 -8.19 0.51 0.74
N HIS A 100 -9.51 0.42 1.00
CA HIS A 100 -10.15 1.39 1.88
C HIS A 100 -9.66 1.22 3.32
N VAL A 101 -9.45 2.34 4.03
CA VAL A 101 -8.87 2.32 5.38
C VAL A 101 -9.67 1.50 6.38
N GLU A 102 -11.01 1.47 6.26
CA GLU A 102 -11.86 0.65 7.13
C GLU A 102 -11.64 -0.84 6.90
N ASP A 103 -11.49 -1.27 5.65
CA ASP A 103 -11.22 -2.68 5.33
C ASP A 103 -9.82 -3.09 5.80
N HIS A 104 -8.84 -2.20 5.64
CA HIS A 104 -7.51 -2.42 6.23
C HIS A 104 -7.58 -2.55 7.76
N CYS A 105 -8.29 -1.64 8.46
CA CYS A 105 -8.44 -1.71 9.91
C CYS A 105 -9.15 -2.99 10.37
N ARG A 106 -10.19 -3.44 9.63
CA ARG A 106 -10.86 -4.73 9.89
C ARG A 106 -9.90 -5.90 9.73
N GLY A 107 -9.11 -5.90 8.65
CA GLY A 107 -8.08 -6.93 8.42
C GLY A 107 -7.03 -6.96 9.52
N VAL A 108 -6.54 -5.80 9.98
CA VAL A 108 -5.60 -5.69 11.10
C VAL A 108 -6.20 -6.23 12.39
N ASP A 109 -7.43 -5.85 12.74
CA ASP A 109 -8.12 -6.36 13.95
C ASP A 109 -8.35 -7.87 13.87
N LEU A 110 -8.76 -8.37 12.70
CA LEU A 110 -8.97 -9.80 12.43
C LEU A 110 -7.66 -10.59 12.65
N VAL A 111 -6.55 -10.14 12.04
CA VAL A 111 -5.24 -10.78 12.21
C VAL A 111 -4.77 -10.71 13.65
N LEU A 112 -4.94 -9.59 14.34
CA LEU A 112 -4.54 -9.45 15.75
C LEU A 112 -5.28 -10.44 16.65
N ARG A 113 -6.58 -10.68 16.42
CA ARG A 113 -7.42 -11.56 17.23
C ARG A 113 -7.27 -13.03 16.87
N GLN A 114 -7.28 -13.35 15.60
CA GLN A 114 -7.44 -14.71 15.09
C GLN A 114 -6.23 -15.23 14.33
N GLY A 115 -5.33 -14.35 13.86
CA GLY A 115 -4.15 -14.73 13.09
C GLY A 115 -3.26 -15.73 13.85
N LYS A 116 -2.63 -16.61 13.10
CA LYS A 116 -1.68 -17.58 13.63
C LYS A 116 -0.38 -16.87 14.01
N VAL A 117 0.03 -17.01 15.27
CA VAL A 117 1.25 -16.40 15.82
C VAL A 117 2.48 -16.81 15.01
N GLY A 118 3.35 -15.84 14.74
CA GLY A 118 4.55 -16.01 13.92
C GLY A 118 4.33 -15.80 12.43
N GLU A 119 3.08 -15.67 11.97
CA GLU A 119 2.74 -15.57 10.55
C GLU A 119 2.68 -14.13 10.05
N VAL A 120 2.79 -14.01 8.73
CA VAL A 120 2.59 -12.78 7.94
C VAL A 120 1.29 -12.90 7.16
N TYR A 121 0.56 -11.80 7.02
CA TYR A 121 -0.66 -11.71 6.22
C TYR A 121 -0.62 -10.48 5.31
N ASN A 122 -0.83 -10.67 4.02
CA ASN A 122 -1.04 -9.59 3.08
C ASN A 122 -2.48 -9.07 3.15
N LEU A 123 -2.63 -7.74 3.13
CA LEU A 123 -3.91 -7.03 3.14
C LEU A 123 -4.01 -6.16 1.87
N GLY A 124 -4.59 -6.71 0.80
CA GLY A 124 -4.75 -6.04 -0.49
C GLY A 124 -6.21 -5.73 -0.79
N GLY A 125 -6.43 -4.68 -1.58
CA GLY A 125 -7.77 -4.29 -2.03
C GLY A 125 -8.22 -5.02 -3.30
N GLY A 126 -7.29 -5.67 -4.03
CA GLY A 126 -7.57 -6.26 -5.34
C GLY A 126 -8.01 -5.22 -6.38
N ASN A 127 -7.62 -3.97 -6.19
CA ASN A 127 -8.05 -2.83 -6.99
C ASN A 127 -6.84 -2.05 -7.52
N GLU A 128 -6.13 -2.68 -8.45
CA GLU A 128 -4.98 -2.07 -9.12
C GLU A 128 -5.44 -0.95 -10.06
N ARG A 129 -4.79 0.22 -9.95
CA ARG A 129 -5.01 1.39 -10.80
C ARG A 129 -3.70 2.11 -11.10
N GLU A 130 -3.59 2.65 -12.31
CA GLU A 130 -2.55 3.64 -12.60
C GLU A 130 -2.84 4.96 -11.86
N ASN A 131 -1.79 5.68 -11.46
CA ASN A 131 -1.98 6.98 -10.78
C ASN A 131 -2.71 7.99 -11.67
N VAL A 132 -2.54 7.93 -12.99
CA VAL A 132 -3.27 8.78 -13.94
C VAL A 132 -4.77 8.47 -13.92
N GLU A 133 -5.17 7.20 -13.83
CA GLU A 133 -6.59 6.82 -13.70
C GLU A 133 -7.20 7.37 -12.43
N ILE A 134 -6.48 7.34 -11.30
CA ILE A 134 -6.96 7.94 -10.05
C ILE A 134 -7.15 9.44 -10.20
N ALA A 135 -6.21 10.14 -10.85
CA ALA A 135 -6.35 11.58 -11.12
C ALA A 135 -7.61 11.88 -11.97
N GLU A 136 -7.85 11.07 -13.01
CA GLU A 136 -9.02 11.22 -13.88
C GLU A 136 -10.33 10.95 -13.13
N LEU A 137 -10.39 9.89 -12.33
CA LEU A 137 -11.56 9.57 -11.50
C LEU A 137 -11.91 10.71 -10.53
N ILE A 138 -10.89 11.33 -9.90
CA ILE A 138 -11.09 12.47 -9.00
C ILE A 138 -11.64 13.68 -9.76
N LEU A 139 -11.05 14.00 -10.93
CA LEU A 139 -11.50 15.14 -11.73
C LEU A 139 -12.92 14.93 -12.25
N ASP A 140 -13.27 13.73 -12.71
CA ASP A 140 -14.62 13.41 -13.17
C ASP A 140 -15.64 13.52 -12.02
N ALA A 141 -15.33 12.98 -10.85
CA ALA A 141 -16.20 13.06 -9.67
C ALA A 141 -16.45 14.49 -9.20
N LEU A 142 -15.47 15.39 -9.40
CA LEU A 142 -15.56 16.80 -9.00
C LEU A 142 -16.01 17.73 -10.13
N GLY A 143 -16.25 17.22 -11.34
CA GLY A 143 -16.61 18.03 -12.51
C GLY A 143 -15.49 18.98 -12.92
N LYS A 144 -14.23 18.61 -12.74
CA LYS A 144 -13.06 19.44 -13.02
C LYS A 144 -12.35 19.03 -14.31
N PRO A 145 -11.71 19.98 -15.03
CA PRO A 145 -11.10 19.71 -16.31
C PRO A 145 -9.78 18.93 -16.16
N ARG A 146 -9.52 18.01 -17.08
CA ARG A 146 -8.25 17.25 -17.14
C ARG A 146 -7.01 18.13 -17.34
N SER A 147 -7.19 19.36 -17.77
CA SER A 147 -6.11 20.35 -17.88
C SER A 147 -5.46 20.72 -16.53
N LEU A 148 -6.04 20.31 -15.40
CA LEU A 148 -5.40 20.45 -14.09
C LEU A 148 -4.26 19.46 -13.87
N VAL A 149 -4.22 18.33 -14.58
CA VAL A 149 -3.09 17.39 -14.46
C VAL A 149 -1.82 18.04 -14.99
N ARG A 150 -0.76 17.97 -14.18
CA ARG A 150 0.60 18.45 -14.53
C ARG A 150 1.62 17.36 -14.27
N HIS A 151 2.22 16.86 -15.34
CA HIS A 151 3.34 15.93 -15.21
C HIS A 151 4.55 16.65 -14.59
N VAL A 152 5.14 16.05 -13.57
CA VAL A 152 6.32 16.55 -12.86
C VAL A 152 7.43 15.49 -12.92
N THR A 153 8.67 15.89 -12.60
CA THR A 153 9.81 14.97 -12.53
C THR A 153 9.51 13.82 -11.59
N ASP A 154 9.81 12.58 -12.03
CA ASP A 154 9.57 11.40 -11.22
C ASP A 154 10.51 11.31 -10.02
N ARG A 155 10.08 10.59 -8.98
CA ARG A 155 10.87 10.36 -7.78
C ARG A 155 11.95 9.32 -8.03
N LEU A 156 13.10 9.48 -7.38
CA LEU A 156 14.11 8.43 -7.35
C LEU A 156 13.60 7.19 -6.61
N GLY A 157 13.87 6.01 -7.15
CA GLY A 157 13.42 4.75 -6.56
C GLY A 157 11.89 4.56 -6.58
N HIS A 158 11.20 5.18 -7.53
CA HIS A 158 9.75 5.06 -7.68
C HIS A 158 9.38 3.75 -8.39
N ASP A 159 9.04 2.75 -7.63
CA ASP A 159 8.66 1.43 -8.15
C ASP A 159 7.46 1.53 -9.10
N ARG A 160 7.53 0.75 -10.19
CA ARG A 160 6.53 0.81 -11.26
C ARG A 160 5.19 0.21 -10.86
N ARG A 161 5.19 -0.94 -10.18
CA ARG A 161 3.98 -1.65 -9.86
C ARG A 161 4.09 -2.37 -8.51
N TYR A 162 3.03 -2.26 -7.73
CA TYR A 162 2.76 -3.09 -6.56
C TYR A 162 1.42 -3.78 -6.72
N ALA A 163 1.38 -5.07 -6.44
CA ALA A 163 0.16 -5.85 -6.27
C ALA A 163 0.43 -6.98 -5.29
N ILE A 164 -0.48 -7.23 -4.39
CA ILE A 164 -0.35 -8.28 -3.37
C ILE A 164 -1.50 -9.26 -3.44
N ASP A 165 -1.17 -10.52 -3.14
CA ASP A 165 -2.14 -11.61 -3.05
C ASP A 165 -2.65 -11.72 -1.61
N ALA A 166 -3.93 -11.45 -1.40
CA ALA A 166 -4.59 -11.50 -0.10
C ALA A 166 -5.29 -12.85 0.17
N ARG A 167 -5.17 -13.85 -0.71
CA ARG A 167 -5.89 -15.14 -0.57
C ARG A 167 -5.55 -15.91 0.71
N LYS A 168 -4.40 -15.65 1.35
CA LYS A 168 -4.05 -16.30 2.60
C LYS A 168 -4.98 -15.86 3.73
N ILE A 169 -5.19 -14.57 3.91
CA ILE A 169 -6.09 -14.08 4.95
C ILE A 169 -7.52 -14.54 4.72
N GLU A 170 -8.00 -14.50 3.47
CA GLU A 170 -9.34 -15.00 3.11
C GLU A 170 -9.50 -16.48 3.42
N ARG A 171 -8.53 -17.31 3.08
CA ARG A 171 -8.57 -18.76 3.32
C ARG A 171 -8.50 -19.12 4.81
N GLU A 172 -7.68 -18.40 5.59
CA GLU A 172 -7.37 -18.78 6.97
C GLU A 172 -8.25 -18.09 8.00
N LEU A 173 -8.75 -16.89 7.69
CA LEU A 173 -9.47 -16.07 8.66
C LEU A 173 -10.88 -15.65 8.19
N GLY A 174 -11.23 -15.82 6.90
CA GLY A 174 -12.53 -15.49 6.32
C GLY A 174 -12.55 -14.09 5.76
#